data_fd8697930c4e727271d24a51b480b7d8
#
_entry.id   fd8697930c4e727271d24a51b480b7d8
#
_cell.length_a   1.000
_cell.length_b   1.000
_cell.length_c   1.000
_cell.angle_alpha   90.00
_cell.angle_beta   90.00
_cell.angle_gamma   90.00
#
_symmetry.space_group_name_H-M   'P 1'
#
loop_
_entity.id
_entity.type
_entity.pdbx_description
1 polymer ?
#
loop_
_entity_poly.entity_id
_entity_poly.type
_entity_poly.pdbx_seq_one_letter_code
_entity_poly.pdbx_strand_id
1 'polypeptide(L)'
;MSVLCGYNSDMKVLLANPRGFCAGVDRAIEIVERALALHGAPIYVRHEVVHNRFVVEDLKSKGAVFVEDLVEVPEGATVIFSAHGVSREVRQQAESLRLKVFDATCPLVTKVHVEVAKMREQGREIVVIGHHGHPEVEGTMGQSSGGMYLVENVRDVSRLAVRDENNLAFVTQTTLSVDDAHDIVNALKARFPRIVGPKRDDICYATQNRQDAVKTLARQCDVVIVVGSPNSSNSNRLREVARNQGVRAHMVDDASELKAEWISGARVVGVTAGASAPEVLVKRVVERLQSLGAASVEELSGIAEKVVFPLPRPLAETNHAA
;
A
#
# COMPACT_ATOMS: atom_id res chain seq x y z
N MET A 1 -5.85 33.49 33.19
CA MET A 1 -5.78 34.11 31.85
C MET A 1 -5.96 33.00 30.83
N SER A 2 -7.16 32.89 30.26
CA SER A 2 -7.49 31.89 29.25
C SER A 2 -6.91 32.38 27.93
N VAL A 3 -5.90 31.69 27.41
CA VAL A 3 -5.39 31.91 26.05
C VAL A 3 -6.48 31.40 25.11
N LEU A 4 -7.34 32.28 24.64
CA LEU A 4 -8.20 32.02 23.50
C LEU A 4 -7.28 31.79 22.32
N CYS A 5 -7.01 30.50 22.00
CA CYS A 5 -6.37 30.11 20.77
C CYS A 5 -7.31 30.53 19.61
N GLY A 6 -6.97 31.65 18.95
CA GLY A 6 -7.78 32.19 17.87
C GLY A 6 -7.83 31.16 16.73
N TYR A 7 -8.93 30.43 16.64
CA TYR A 7 -9.24 29.62 15.47
C TYR A 7 -9.44 30.58 14.30
N ASN A 8 -8.70 30.35 13.21
CA ASN A 8 -8.77 31.14 12.01
C ASN A 8 -10.10 30.82 11.31
N SER A 9 -11.09 31.72 11.40
CA SER A 9 -12.44 31.54 10.83
C SER A 9 -12.43 31.37 9.29
N ASP A 10 -11.27 31.47 8.65
CA ASP A 10 -11.08 31.40 7.20
C ASP A 10 -10.23 30.19 6.77
N MET A 11 -10.04 29.19 7.64
CA MET A 11 -9.28 28.00 7.28
C MET A 11 -10.06 27.19 6.24
N LYS A 12 -9.37 26.81 5.17
CA LYS A 12 -9.89 26.00 4.07
C LYS A 12 -9.30 24.60 4.13
N VAL A 13 -10.11 23.57 3.91
CA VAL A 13 -9.67 22.18 3.67
C VAL A 13 -9.61 21.94 2.16
N LEU A 14 -8.50 21.41 1.69
CA LEU A 14 -8.30 21.02 0.30
C LEU A 14 -8.04 19.52 0.20
N LEU A 15 -8.89 18.80 -0.51
CA LEU A 15 -8.80 17.34 -0.66
C LEU A 15 -7.99 16.97 -1.90
N ALA A 16 -7.03 16.04 -1.75
CA ALA A 16 -6.34 15.45 -2.89
C ALA A 16 -7.29 14.57 -3.71
N ASN A 17 -7.06 14.51 -5.02
CA ASN A 17 -7.75 13.60 -5.93
C ASN A 17 -6.75 13.04 -6.96
N PRO A 18 -6.56 11.69 -7.07
CA PRO A 18 -7.22 10.66 -6.27
C PRO A 18 -6.66 10.54 -4.83
N ARG A 19 -7.44 9.91 -3.94
CA ARG A 19 -7.09 9.52 -2.58
C ARG A 19 -7.81 8.24 -2.18
N GLY A 20 -7.41 7.62 -1.05
CA GLY A 20 -8.12 6.47 -0.49
C GLY A 20 -8.00 5.20 -1.32
N PHE A 21 -8.92 4.29 -1.18
CA PHE A 21 -8.88 2.93 -1.73
C PHE A 21 -8.50 2.87 -3.20
N CYS A 22 -7.73 1.85 -3.56
CA CYS A 22 -7.41 1.48 -4.93
C CYS A 22 -8.05 0.13 -5.28
N ALA A 23 -8.16 -0.18 -6.58
CA ALA A 23 -8.79 -1.41 -7.04
C ALA A 23 -8.21 -2.70 -6.45
N GLY A 24 -6.91 -2.71 -6.11
CA GLY A 24 -6.26 -3.85 -5.45
C GLY A 24 -6.76 -4.06 -4.02
N VAL A 25 -6.93 -2.96 -3.29
CA VAL A 25 -7.46 -2.94 -1.92
C VAL A 25 -8.94 -3.31 -1.90
N ASP A 26 -9.76 -2.67 -2.73
CA ASP A 26 -11.19 -2.99 -2.84
C ASP A 26 -11.40 -4.48 -3.10
N ARG A 27 -10.66 -5.03 -4.09
CA ARG A 27 -10.72 -6.46 -4.41
C ARG A 27 -10.33 -7.35 -3.23
N ALA A 28 -9.28 -6.99 -2.50
CA ALA A 28 -8.80 -7.83 -1.40
C ALA A 28 -9.80 -7.87 -0.24
N ILE A 29 -10.40 -6.74 0.10
CA ILE A 29 -11.46 -6.65 1.12
C ILE A 29 -12.70 -7.44 0.67
N GLU A 30 -13.15 -7.25 -0.57
CA GLU A 30 -14.31 -7.95 -1.12
C GLU A 30 -14.10 -9.48 -1.12
N ILE A 31 -12.90 -9.98 -1.36
CA ILE A 31 -12.58 -11.41 -1.27
C ILE A 31 -12.83 -11.94 0.14
N VAL A 32 -12.39 -11.22 1.19
CA VAL A 32 -12.62 -11.63 2.58
C VAL A 32 -14.12 -11.62 2.92
N GLU A 33 -14.83 -10.55 2.57
CA GLU A 33 -16.25 -10.40 2.85
C GLU A 33 -17.08 -11.49 2.14
N ARG A 34 -16.79 -11.77 0.88
CA ARG A 34 -17.48 -12.85 0.13
C ARG A 34 -17.15 -14.24 0.67
N ALA A 35 -15.90 -14.48 1.07
CA ALA A 35 -15.53 -15.75 1.70
C ALA A 35 -16.27 -15.96 3.02
N LEU A 36 -16.40 -14.91 3.85
CA LEU A 36 -17.21 -14.94 5.07
C LEU A 36 -18.70 -15.24 4.77
N ALA A 37 -19.26 -14.60 3.75
CA ALA A 37 -20.65 -14.80 3.36
C ALA A 37 -20.92 -16.21 2.83
N LEU A 38 -19.97 -16.82 2.10
CA LEU A 38 -20.14 -18.12 1.46
C LEU A 38 -19.80 -19.30 2.36
N HIS A 39 -18.77 -19.17 3.18
CA HIS A 39 -18.22 -20.27 3.96
C HIS A 39 -18.50 -20.13 5.45
N GLY A 40 -19.00 -18.98 5.89
CA GLY A 40 -19.18 -18.66 7.32
C GLY A 40 -17.87 -18.38 8.04
N ALA A 41 -17.98 -17.86 9.25
CA ALA A 41 -16.83 -17.64 10.13
C ALA A 41 -16.41 -18.97 10.83
N PRO A 42 -15.13 -19.15 11.16
CA PRO A 42 -14.03 -18.23 10.91
C PRO A 42 -13.44 -18.37 9.50
N ILE A 43 -13.02 -17.24 8.90
CA ILE A 43 -12.14 -17.21 7.74
C ILE A 43 -10.78 -16.71 8.19
N TYR A 44 -9.74 -17.48 7.92
CA TYR A 44 -8.38 -17.09 8.28
C TYR A 44 -7.78 -16.19 7.21
N VAL A 45 -7.05 -15.17 7.63
CA VAL A 45 -6.35 -14.25 6.73
C VAL A 45 -4.89 -14.20 7.14
N ARG A 46 -4.00 -14.64 6.26
CA ARG A 46 -2.57 -14.57 6.52
C ARG A 46 -2.06 -13.16 6.36
N HIS A 47 -1.55 -12.61 7.45
CA HIS A 47 -1.16 -11.22 7.61
C HIS A 47 -2.35 -10.28 7.42
N GLU A 48 -2.23 -8.99 7.74
CA GLU A 48 -3.25 -7.99 7.45
C GLU A 48 -3.61 -8.01 5.97
N VAL A 49 -4.91 -8.10 5.62
CA VAL A 49 -5.34 -8.14 4.22
C VAL A 49 -4.86 -6.92 3.45
N VAL A 50 -4.88 -5.78 4.10
CA VAL A 50 -4.29 -4.49 3.71
C VAL A 50 -3.83 -3.75 4.97
N HIS A 51 -2.82 -2.89 4.87
CA HIS A 51 -2.31 -2.13 6.00
C HIS A 51 -3.23 -0.97 6.37
N ASN A 52 -4.32 -1.29 7.07
CA ASN A 52 -5.22 -0.30 7.66
C ASN A 52 -5.95 -0.89 8.87
N ARG A 53 -5.72 -0.31 10.05
CA ARG A 53 -6.28 -0.78 11.33
C ARG A 53 -7.81 -0.83 11.30
N PHE A 54 -8.48 0.19 10.78
CA PHE A 54 -9.94 0.24 10.70
C PHE A 54 -10.50 -0.92 9.86
N VAL A 55 -9.90 -1.21 8.70
CA VAL A 55 -10.30 -2.32 7.83
C VAL A 55 -10.09 -3.66 8.52
N VAL A 56 -8.94 -3.85 9.18
CA VAL A 56 -8.63 -5.10 9.91
C VAL A 56 -9.64 -5.32 11.03
N GLU A 57 -9.95 -4.31 11.83
CA GLU A 57 -10.91 -4.44 12.94
C GLU A 57 -12.35 -4.65 12.43
N ASP A 58 -12.73 -4.01 11.34
CA ASP A 58 -14.04 -4.24 10.70
C ASP A 58 -14.18 -5.70 10.25
N LEU A 59 -13.18 -6.25 9.57
CA LEU A 59 -13.20 -7.64 9.11
C LEU A 59 -13.14 -8.64 10.29
N LYS A 60 -12.39 -8.34 11.35
CA LYS A 60 -12.41 -9.14 12.58
C LYS A 60 -13.81 -9.20 13.19
N SER A 61 -14.51 -8.05 13.24
CA SER A 61 -15.88 -7.99 13.76
C SER A 61 -16.87 -8.84 12.96
N LYS A 62 -16.57 -9.08 11.67
CA LYS A 62 -17.33 -9.93 10.75
C LYS A 62 -16.95 -11.42 10.83
N GLY A 63 -15.90 -11.78 11.60
CA GLY A 63 -15.46 -13.14 11.82
C GLY A 63 -14.19 -13.57 11.06
N ALA A 64 -13.43 -12.62 10.51
CA ALA A 64 -12.09 -12.90 10.00
C ALA A 64 -11.09 -13.07 11.15
N VAL A 65 -10.21 -14.06 11.06
CA VAL A 65 -9.13 -14.33 12.00
C VAL A 65 -7.80 -14.09 11.31
N PHE A 66 -7.06 -13.08 11.76
CA PHE A 66 -5.75 -12.75 11.20
C PHE A 66 -4.66 -13.55 11.88
N VAL A 67 -3.81 -14.20 11.09
CA VAL A 67 -2.69 -15.04 11.54
C VAL A 67 -1.41 -14.65 10.83
N GLU A 68 -0.28 -14.79 11.48
CA GLU A 68 1.03 -14.55 10.85
C GLU A 68 1.61 -15.83 10.26
N ASP A 69 1.41 -16.98 10.89
CA ASP A 69 1.87 -18.28 10.42
C ASP A 69 0.70 -19.21 10.09
N LEU A 70 0.82 -19.97 9.00
CA LEU A 70 -0.21 -20.94 8.59
C LEU A 70 -0.34 -22.12 9.54
N VAL A 71 0.63 -22.38 10.42
CA VAL A 71 0.50 -23.40 11.47
C VAL A 71 -0.59 -23.08 12.49
N GLU A 72 -0.99 -21.83 12.60
CA GLU A 72 -2.11 -21.38 13.43
C GLU A 72 -3.48 -21.70 12.82
N VAL A 73 -3.51 -22.10 11.54
CA VAL A 73 -4.75 -22.37 10.80
C VAL A 73 -5.07 -23.86 10.90
N PRO A 74 -6.28 -24.25 11.35
CA PRO A 74 -6.70 -25.66 11.39
C PRO A 74 -6.63 -26.31 10.00
N GLU A 75 -6.24 -27.58 9.94
CA GLU A 75 -6.19 -28.37 8.70
C GLU A 75 -7.53 -28.29 7.95
N GLY A 76 -7.49 -28.07 6.66
CA GLY A 76 -8.67 -28.00 5.80
C GLY A 76 -9.50 -26.72 5.93
N ALA A 77 -9.12 -25.78 6.79
CA ALA A 77 -9.81 -24.51 6.93
C ALA A 77 -9.60 -23.59 5.71
N THR A 78 -10.44 -22.56 5.60
CA THR A 78 -10.31 -21.56 4.55
C THR A 78 -9.34 -20.47 4.97
N VAL A 79 -8.34 -20.20 4.13
CA VAL A 79 -7.36 -19.12 4.33
C VAL A 79 -7.31 -18.19 3.14
N ILE A 80 -7.10 -16.91 3.42
CA ILE A 80 -6.91 -15.86 2.40
C ILE A 80 -5.49 -15.34 2.50
N PHE A 81 -4.77 -15.30 1.37
CA PHE A 81 -3.51 -14.58 1.28
C PHE A 81 -3.78 -13.10 1.05
N SER A 82 -3.06 -12.24 1.78
CA SER A 82 -3.25 -10.79 1.74
C SER A 82 -2.93 -10.17 0.36
N ALA A 83 -3.31 -8.91 0.18
CA ALA A 83 -3.01 -8.16 -1.04
C ALA A 83 -1.51 -8.05 -1.37
N HIS A 84 -0.65 -8.21 -0.37
CA HIS A 84 0.81 -8.11 -0.48
C HIS A 84 1.47 -9.30 -1.19
N GLY A 85 0.74 -10.42 -1.34
CA GLY A 85 1.29 -11.66 -1.88
C GLY A 85 2.09 -12.46 -0.87
N VAL A 86 2.47 -13.66 -1.27
CA VAL A 86 3.20 -14.61 -0.41
C VAL A 86 4.32 -15.30 -1.18
N SER A 87 5.32 -15.81 -0.47
CA SER A 87 6.40 -16.63 -1.04
C SER A 87 5.87 -17.96 -1.59
N ARG A 88 6.68 -18.63 -2.42
CA ARG A 88 6.40 -20.00 -2.86
C ARG A 88 6.32 -20.98 -1.70
N GLU A 89 7.15 -20.80 -0.70
CA GLU A 89 7.19 -21.63 0.49
C GLU A 89 5.87 -21.58 1.25
N VAL A 90 5.30 -20.39 1.46
CA VAL A 90 3.98 -20.24 2.09
C VAL A 90 2.87 -20.92 1.29
N ARG A 91 2.93 -20.90 -0.06
CA ARG A 91 1.97 -21.63 -0.89
C ARG A 91 2.10 -23.15 -0.70
N GLN A 92 3.33 -23.69 -0.69
CA GLN A 92 3.59 -25.10 -0.44
C GLN A 92 3.15 -25.54 0.97
N GLN A 93 3.37 -24.67 1.97
CA GLN A 93 2.89 -24.91 3.34
C GLN A 93 1.35 -25.01 3.38
N ALA A 94 0.64 -24.09 2.71
CA ALA A 94 -0.82 -24.13 2.64
C ALA A 94 -1.33 -25.43 1.98
N GLU A 95 -0.67 -25.89 0.91
CA GLU A 95 -0.97 -27.16 0.25
C GLU A 95 -0.74 -28.36 1.19
N SER A 96 0.38 -28.38 1.94
CA SER A 96 0.72 -29.44 2.89
C SER A 96 -0.28 -29.53 4.04
N LEU A 97 -0.83 -28.41 4.48
CA LEU A 97 -1.88 -28.29 5.50
C LEU A 97 -3.29 -28.49 4.93
N ARG A 98 -3.42 -28.79 3.62
CA ARG A 98 -4.70 -28.98 2.91
C ARG A 98 -5.66 -27.81 3.06
N LEU A 99 -5.16 -26.59 3.17
CA LEU A 99 -5.98 -25.40 3.33
C LEU A 99 -6.74 -25.06 2.05
N LYS A 100 -7.94 -24.52 2.19
CA LYS A 100 -8.70 -23.95 1.08
C LYS A 100 -8.27 -22.51 0.89
N VAL A 101 -7.46 -22.27 -0.14
CA VAL A 101 -6.82 -20.95 -0.36
C VAL A 101 -7.64 -20.08 -1.28
N PHE A 102 -7.95 -18.84 -0.87
CA PHE A 102 -8.32 -17.75 -1.75
C PHE A 102 -7.17 -16.72 -1.81
N ASP A 103 -6.69 -16.44 -3.00
CA ASP A 103 -5.55 -15.54 -3.19
C ASP A 103 -6.04 -14.11 -3.46
N ALA A 104 -5.91 -13.24 -2.46
CA ALA A 104 -6.22 -11.82 -2.58
C ALA A 104 -5.03 -10.98 -3.04
N THR A 105 -3.89 -11.58 -3.38
CA THR A 105 -2.73 -10.87 -3.93
C THR A 105 -3.16 -9.89 -5.03
N CYS A 106 -2.76 -8.64 -4.91
CA CYS A 106 -3.02 -7.64 -5.93
C CYS A 106 -2.46 -8.10 -7.29
N PRO A 107 -3.22 -8.00 -8.39
CA PRO A 107 -2.72 -8.39 -9.72
C PRO A 107 -1.42 -7.68 -10.13
N LEU A 108 -1.17 -6.46 -9.62
CA LEU A 108 0.06 -5.73 -9.89
C LEU A 108 1.26 -6.29 -9.10
N VAL A 109 1.04 -6.84 -7.91
CA VAL A 109 2.06 -7.61 -7.17
C VAL A 109 2.30 -8.95 -7.85
N THR A 110 1.23 -9.64 -8.29
CA THR A 110 1.34 -10.89 -9.06
C THR A 110 2.18 -10.69 -10.33
N LYS A 111 2.04 -9.53 -11.01
CA LYS A 111 2.89 -9.16 -12.15
C LYS A 111 4.37 -9.21 -11.78
N VAL A 112 4.76 -8.60 -10.67
CA VAL A 112 6.16 -8.60 -10.18
C VAL A 112 6.64 -10.03 -9.91
N HIS A 113 5.84 -10.85 -9.22
CA HIS A 113 6.17 -12.26 -8.96
C HIS A 113 6.40 -13.06 -10.24
N VAL A 114 5.55 -12.86 -11.26
CA VAL A 114 5.70 -13.52 -12.57
C VAL A 114 6.95 -13.04 -13.31
N GLU A 115 7.28 -11.76 -13.24
CA GLU A 115 8.50 -11.20 -13.82
C GLU A 115 9.75 -11.79 -13.16
N VAL A 116 9.77 -11.86 -11.82
CA VAL A 116 10.84 -12.51 -11.05
C VAL A 116 11.03 -13.95 -11.52
N ALA A 117 9.95 -14.74 -11.58
CA ALA A 117 10.03 -16.14 -12.03
C ALA A 117 10.65 -16.26 -13.43
N LYS A 118 10.17 -15.47 -14.40
CA LYS A 118 10.69 -15.46 -15.78
C LYS A 118 12.16 -15.06 -15.87
N MET A 119 12.58 -14.04 -15.11
CA MET A 119 13.95 -13.57 -15.09
C MET A 119 14.87 -14.62 -14.45
N ARG A 120 14.40 -15.32 -13.41
CA ARG A 120 15.13 -16.43 -12.78
C ARG A 120 15.27 -17.64 -13.72
N GLU A 121 14.24 -18.00 -14.50
CA GLU A 121 14.31 -19.02 -15.55
C GLU A 121 15.36 -18.70 -16.62
N GLN A 122 15.61 -17.41 -16.86
CA GLN A 122 16.69 -16.94 -17.75
C GLN A 122 18.07 -16.96 -17.08
N GLY A 123 18.18 -17.46 -15.86
CA GLY A 123 19.43 -17.51 -15.07
C GLY A 123 19.85 -16.17 -14.48
N ARG A 124 19.01 -15.11 -14.54
CA ARG A 124 19.35 -13.79 -14.00
C ARG A 124 19.31 -13.79 -12.49
N GLU A 125 20.24 -13.09 -11.88
CA GLU A 125 20.10 -12.65 -10.49
C GLU A 125 19.24 -11.38 -10.44
N ILE A 126 18.51 -11.18 -9.33
CA ILE A 126 17.51 -10.11 -9.26
C ILE A 126 17.77 -9.21 -8.06
N VAL A 127 17.81 -7.93 -8.32
CA VAL A 127 17.82 -6.88 -7.29
C VAL A 127 16.38 -6.45 -7.07
N VAL A 128 15.87 -6.64 -5.84
CA VAL A 128 14.57 -6.15 -5.40
C VAL A 128 14.79 -4.80 -4.74
N ILE A 129 14.18 -3.76 -5.29
CA ILE A 129 14.15 -2.42 -4.66
C ILE A 129 12.90 -2.36 -3.78
N GLY A 130 13.08 -2.23 -2.47
CA GLY A 130 11.96 -2.27 -1.53
C GLY A 130 12.40 -2.16 -0.08
N HIS A 131 11.48 -2.17 0.86
CA HIS A 131 11.76 -2.04 2.29
C HIS A 131 11.88 -3.40 2.96
N HIS A 132 12.96 -3.60 3.69
CA HIS A 132 13.15 -4.79 4.51
C HIS A 132 11.98 -5.01 5.48
N GLY A 133 11.55 -6.27 5.64
CA GLY A 133 10.45 -6.63 6.53
C GLY A 133 9.05 -6.29 6.01
N HIS A 134 8.92 -5.70 4.82
CA HIS A 134 7.62 -5.47 4.23
C HIS A 134 7.07 -6.75 3.59
N PRO A 135 5.81 -7.18 3.87
CA PRO A 135 5.25 -8.44 3.37
C PRO A 135 5.33 -8.61 1.84
N GLU A 136 5.13 -7.53 1.06
CA GLU A 136 5.26 -7.57 -0.40
C GLU A 136 6.70 -7.88 -0.83
N VAL A 137 7.69 -7.33 -0.13
CA VAL A 137 9.11 -7.60 -0.41
C VAL A 137 9.47 -9.03 -0.04
N GLU A 138 9.02 -9.51 1.13
CA GLU A 138 9.22 -10.90 1.54
C GLU A 138 8.58 -11.88 0.56
N GLY A 139 7.34 -11.60 0.13
CA GLY A 139 6.63 -12.36 -0.90
C GLY A 139 7.38 -12.40 -2.22
N THR A 140 7.93 -11.27 -2.66
CA THR A 140 8.71 -11.15 -3.91
C THR A 140 10.06 -11.85 -3.79
N MET A 141 10.81 -11.63 -2.71
CA MET A 141 12.08 -12.33 -2.44
C MET A 141 11.90 -13.84 -2.40
N GLY A 142 10.79 -14.30 -1.82
CA GLY A 142 10.43 -15.72 -1.72
C GLY A 142 9.92 -16.36 -3.02
N GLN A 143 9.95 -15.66 -4.17
CA GLN A 143 9.67 -16.30 -5.47
C GLN A 143 10.85 -17.11 -6.01
N SER A 144 12.01 -17.06 -5.36
CA SER A 144 13.19 -17.86 -5.74
C SER A 144 13.96 -18.28 -4.49
N SER A 145 14.56 -19.47 -4.54
CA SER A 145 15.42 -20.00 -3.46
C SER A 145 16.81 -19.37 -3.42
N GLY A 146 17.15 -18.41 -4.29
CA GLY A 146 18.43 -17.74 -4.29
C GLY A 146 18.61 -16.80 -5.47
N GLY A 147 19.72 -16.04 -5.47
CA GLY A 147 20.03 -15.04 -6.50
C GLY A 147 19.09 -13.83 -6.43
N MET A 148 18.61 -13.51 -5.24
CA MET A 148 17.79 -12.36 -4.94
C MET A 148 18.52 -11.46 -3.94
N TYR A 149 18.54 -10.17 -4.21
CA TYR A 149 19.24 -9.17 -3.39
C TYR A 149 18.28 -8.02 -3.09
N LEU A 150 18.25 -7.54 -1.85
CA LEU A 150 17.43 -6.40 -1.44
C LEU A 150 18.26 -5.11 -1.44
N VAL A 151 17.70 -4.05 -1.97
CA VAL A 151 18.25 -2.68 -1.97
C VAL A 151 17.15 -1.73 -1.52
N GLU A 152 17.43 -0.95 -0.46
CA GLU A 152 16.48 0.03 0.08
C GLU A 152 16.81 1.47 -0.33
N ASN A 153 18.08 1.74 -0.63
CA ASN A 153 18.58 3.08 -0.95
C ASN A 153 19.83 3.04 -1.85
N VAL A 154 20.25 4.20 -2.36
CA VAL A 154 21.40 4.33 -3.26
C VAL A 154 22.71 3.81 -2.63
N ARG A 155 22.89 3.90 -1.29
CA ARG A 155 24.09 3.42 -0.62
C ARG A 155 24.22 1.90 -0.67
N ASP A 156 23.09 1.20 -0.62
CA ASP A 156 23.06 -0.27 -0.71
C ASP A 156 23.55 -0.73 -2.08
N VAL A 157 23.22 0.03 -3.14
CA VAL A 157 23.72 -0.26 -4.49
C VAL A 157 25.24 -0.33 -4.50
N SER A 158 25.96 0.56 -3.80
CA SER A 158 27.42 0.57 -3.77
C SER A 158 28.02 -0.65 -3.06
N ARG A 159 27.27 -1.30 -2.17
CA ARG A 159 27.71 -2.46 -1.36
C ARG A 159 27.23 -3.80 -1.91
N LEU A 160 26.39 -3.77 -2.94
CA LEU A 160 25.78 -4.95 -3.52
C LEU A 160 26.86 -5.91 -4.09
N ALA A 161 26.90 -7.14 -3.60
CA ALA A 161 27.78 -8.20 -4.07
C ALA A 161 26.95 -9.24 -4.82
N VAL A 162 27.07 -9.29 -6.13
CA VAL A 162 26.39 -10.20 -7.04
C VAL A 162 27.39 -11.19 -7.64
N ARG A 163 26.93 -12.32 -8.16
CA ARG A 163 27.80 -13.34 -8.76
C ARG A 163 28.19 -13.01 -10.19
N ASP A 164 27.21 -12.50 -10.97
CA ASP A 164 27.41 -12.14 -12.37
C ASP A 164 26.79 -10.77 -12.68
N GLU A 165 27.65 -9.75 -12.71
CA GLU A 165 27.26 -8.37 -13.01
C GLU A 165 26.66 -8.17 -14.41
N ASN A 166 26.91 -9.12 -15.34
CA ASN A 166 26.39 -9.05 -16.70
C ASN A 166 25.01 -9.69 -16.87
N ASN A 167 24.54 -10.44 -15.88
CA ASN A 167 23.28 -11.19 -15.95
C ASN A 167 22.32 -10.82 -14.80
N LEU A 168 22.13 -9.51 -14.59
CA LEU A 168 21.27 -8.96 -13.56
C LEU A 168 19.95 -8.47 -14.12
N ALA A 169 18.94 -8.50 -13.27
CA ALA A 169 17.69 -7.77 -13.45
C ALA A 169 17.30 -7.05 -12.16
N PHE A 170 16.36 -6.12 -12.22
CA PHE A 170 15.75 -5.54 -11.05
C PHE A 170 14.22 -5.50 -11.17
N VAL A 171 13.57 -5.52 -10.02
CA VAL A 171 12.14 -5.27 -9.83
C VAL A 171 11.96 -4.33 -8.64
N THR A 172 10.79 -3.71 -8.51
CA THR A 172 10.51 -2.82 -7.39
C THR A 172 9.26 -3.24 -6.62
N GLN A 173 9.23 -2.90 -5.34
CA GLN A 173 8.01 -2.89 -4.55
C GLN A 173 7.02 -1.88 -5.16
N THR A 174 5.73 -2.21 -5.16
CA THR A 174 4.70 -1.40 -5.87
C THR A 174 4.36 -0.07 -5.20
N THR A 175 4.77 0.13 -3.94
CA THR A 175 4.39 1.27 -3.09
C THR A 175 5.56 2.20 -2.72
N LEU A 176 6.65 2.16 -3.47
CA LEU A 176 7.80 3.05 -3.24
C LEU A 176 7.51 4.51 -3.62
N SER A 177 8.34 5.41 -3.11
CA SER A 177 8.49 6.74 -3.69
C SER A 177 8.99 6.63 -5.13
N VAL A 178 8.29 7.28 -6.06
CA VAL A 178 8.68 7.27 -7.48
C VAL A 178 10.06 7.91 -7.66
N ASP A 179 10.29 9.01 -6.97
CA ASP A 179 11.56 9.77 -7.09
C ASP A 179 12.73 8.94 -6.49
N ASP A 180 12.57 8.35 -5.29
CA ASP A 180 13.61 7.54 -4.65
C ASP A 180 13.91 6.26 -5.45
N ALA A 181 12.88 5.59 -5.97
CA ALA A 181 13.05 4.41 -6.82
C ALA A 181 13.82 4.75 -8.11
N HIS A 182 13.55 5.91 -8.70
CA HIS A 182 14.26 6.39 -9.88
C HIS A 182 15.76 6.60 -9.60
N ASP A 183 16.09 7.21 -8.45
CA ASP A 183 17.48 7.42 -8.04
C ASP A 183 18.22 6.09 -7.82
N ILE A 184 17.58 5.11 -7.18
CA ILE A 184 18.16 3.77 -6.99
C ILE A 184 18.36 3.07 -8.35
N VAL A 185 17.37 3.14 -9.24
CA VAL A 185 17.47 2.56 -10.59
C VAL A 185 18.60 3.20 -11.40
N ASN A 186 18.78 4.51 -11.32
CA ASN A 186 19.89 5.21 -11.97
C ASN A 186 21.23 4.76 -11.41
N ALA A 187 21.36 4.63 -10.10
CA ALA A 187 22.56 4.11 -9.47
C ALA A 187 22.88 2.66 -9.88
N LEU A 188 21.85 1.80 -9.96
CA LEU A 188 21.99 0.43 -10.46
C LEU A 188 22.46 0.39 -11.91
N LYS A 189 21.88 1.19 -12.79
CA LYS A 189 22.26 1.26 -14.21
C LYS A 189 23.67 1.82 -14.40
N ALA A 190 24.08 2.79 -13.56
CA ALA A 190 25.42 3.34 -13.59
C ALA A 190 26.47 2.29 -13.17
N ARG A 191 26.16 1.49 -12.14
CA ARG A 191 27.06 0.44 -11.65
C ARG A 191 27.04 -0.82 -12.52
N PHE A 192 25.86 -1.22 -12.99
CA PHE A 192 25.63 -2.43 -13.78
C PHE A 192 24.98 -2.07 -15.13
N PRO A 193 25.77 -1.63 -16.13
CA PRO A 193 25.21 -1.11 -17.39
C PRO A 193 24.35 -2.10 -18.19
N ARG A 194 24.47 -3.41 -17.91
CA ARG A 194 23.69 -4.47 -18.56
C ARG A 194 22.47 -4.92 -17.76
N ILE A 195 22.19 -4.29 -16.60
CA ILE A 195 21.03 -4.65 -15.78
C ILE A 195 19.72 -4.42 -16.55
N VAL A 196 18.82 -5.37 -16.47
CA VAL A 196 17.51 -5.33 -17.15
C VAL A 196 16.43 -5.00 -16.14
N GLY A 197 15.59 -4.04 -16.44
CA GLY A 197 14.41 -3.71 -15.65
C GLY A 197 13.13 -4.35 -16.16
N PRO A 198 12.02 -4.15 -15.44
CA PRO A 198 10.70 -4.57 -15.88
C PRO A 198 10.32 -3.85 -17.19
N LYS A 199 9.48 -4.51 -18.02
CA LYS A 199 8.98 -3.91 -19.28
C LYS A 199 8.06 -2.71 -19.05
N ARG A 200 7.39 -2.66 -17.93
CA ARG A 200 6.56 -1.56 -17.43
C ARG A 200 6.89 -1.38 -15.97
N ASP A 201 6.86 -0.16 -15.50
CA ASP A 201 7.14 0.16 -14.11
C ASP A 201 6.35 -0.74 -13.15
N ASP A 202 6.99 -1.16 -12.07
CA ASP A 202 6.38 -1.97 -11.02
C ASP A 202 5.64 -1.10 -10.01
N ILE A 203 6.06 0.16 -9.82
CA ILE A 203 5.31 1.10 -8.99
C ILE A 203 3.92 1.27 -9.59
N CYS A 204 2.91 0.90 -8.82
CA CYS A 204 1.56 0.80 -9.34
C CYS A 204 0.95 2.18 -9.66
N TYR A 205 -0.02 2.21 -10.57
CA TYR A 205 -0.73 3.42 -10.95
C TYR A 205 -1.32 4.18 -9.74
N ALA A 206 -1.85 3.43 -8.77
CA ALA A 206 -2.47 4.02 -7.59
C ALA A 206 -1.44 4.75 -6.71
N THR A 207 -0.23 4.20 -6.59
CA THR A 207 0.89 4.83 -5.90
C THR A 207 1.35 6.10 -6.63
N GLN A 208 1.54 6.03 -7.95
CA GLN A 208 1.97 7.17 -8.76
C GLN A 208 0.93 8.29 -8.70
N ASN A 209 -0.34 8.00 -9.00
CA ASN A 209 -1.40 8.99 -9.02
C ASN A 209 -1.57 9.71 -7.67
N ARG A 210 -1.49 8.98 -6.54
CA ARG A 210 -1.60 9.60 -5.20
C ARG A 210 -0.40 10.45 -4.86
N GLN A 211 0.81 10.05 -5.26
CA GLN A 211 2.00 10.89 -5.07
C GLN A 211 1.91 12.17 -5.90
N ASP A 212 1.45 12.12 -7.15
CA ASP A 212 1.27 13.30 -8.00
C ASP A 212 0.17 14.22 -7.45
N ALA A 213 -0.93 13.64 -6.94
CA ALA A 213 -1.98 14.40 -6.26
C ALA A 213 -1.44 15.12 -5.02
N VAL A 214 -0.58 14.46 -4.22
CA VAL A 214 0.05 15.08 -3.04
C VAL A 214 1.04 16.16 -3.43
N LYS A 215 1.85 15.97 -4.49
CA LYS A 215 2.74 17.02 -5.01
C LYS A 215 1.95 18.28 -5.41
N THR A 216 0.78 18.09 -6.04
CA THR A 216 -0.11 19.19 -6.41
C THR A 216 -0.77 19.85 -5.21
N LEU A 217 -1.24 19.04 -4.24
CA LEU A 217 -1.85 19.50 -2.99
C LEU A 217 -0.86 20.32 -2.17
N ALA A 218 0.35 19.81 -1.96
CA ALA A 218 1.37 20.40 -1.10
C ALA A 218 1.75 21.83 -1.52
N ARG A 219 1.73 22.12 -2.83
CA ARG A 219 2.02 23.48 -3.35
C ARG A 219 0.99 24.54 -2.96
N GLN A 220 -0.17 24.11 -2.45
CA GLN A 220 -1.32 24.98 -2.16
C GLN A 220 -1.69 24.99 -0.66
N CYS A 221 -0.94 24.26 0.18
CA CYS A 221 -1.29 24.04 1.57
C CYS A 221 -0.18 24.46 2.54
N ASP A 222 -0.56 24.89 3.72
CA ASP A 222 0.36 25.21 4.82
C ASP A 222 0.74 23.95 5.62
N VAL A 223 -0.14 22.94 5.61
CA VAL A 223 0.04 21.64 6.25
C VAL A 223 -0.76 20.58 5.51
N VAL A 224 -0.24 19.35 5.46
CA VAL A 224 -0.92 18.19 4.86
C VAL A 224 -1.18 17.14 5.94
N ILE A 225 -2.43 16.66 6.00
CA ILE A 225 -2.84 15.51 6.81
C ILE A 225 -3.02 14.32 5.89
N VAL A 226 -2.30 13.23 6.18
CA VAL A 226 -2.39 11.96 5.48
C VAL A 226 -3.20 10.98 6.33
N VAL A 227 -4.33 10.53 5.83
CA VAL A 227 -5.13 9.49 6.47
C VAL A 227 -4.54 8.13 6.10
N GLY A 228 -4.12 7.35 7.09
CA GLY A 228 -3.52 6.02 6.87
C GLY A 228 -2.77 5.51 8.08
N SER A 229 -2.55 4.20 8.11
CA SER A 229 -1.90 3.51 9.23
C SER A 229 -0.36 3.57 9.16
N PRO A 230 0.33 3.58 10.30
CA PRO A 230 1.80 3.71 10.37
C PRO A 230 2.57 2.60 9.62
N ASN A 231 2.00 1.40 9.53
CA ASN A 231 2.59 0.27 8.79
C ASN A 231 2.28 0.27 7.29
N SER A 232 1.48 1.23 6.80
CA SER A 232 1.21 1.38 5.36
C SER A 232 2.36 2.09 4.66
N SER A 233 3.10 1.36 3.81
CA SER A 233 4.17 1.93 2.97
C SER A 233 3.64 3.09 2.11
N ASN A 234 2.51 2.90 1.43
CA ASN A 234 1.91 3.96 0.60
C ASN A 234 1.63 5.23 1.41
N SER A 235 0.98 5.12 2.59
CA SER A 235 0.64 6.28 3.42
C SER A 235 1.89 7.02 3.91
N ASN A 236 2.92 6.30 4.32
CA ASN A 236 4.21 6.90 4.70
C ASN A 236 4.85 7.66 3.55
N ARG A 237 4.82 7.09 2.32
CA ARG A 237 5.35 7.78 1.13
C ARG A 237 4.61 9.08 0.82
N LEU A 238 3.27 9.13 0.97
CA LEU A 238 2.53 10.38 0.77
C LEU A 238 2.94 11.46 1.76
N ARG A 239 3.16 11.08 3.04
CA ARG A 239 3.66 12.03 4.06
C ARG A 239 5.04 12.55 3.70
N GLU A 240 5.93 11.68 3.25
CA GLU A 240 7.30 12.06 2.85
C GLU A 240 7.29 12.92 1.59
N VAL A 241 6.50 12.59 0.58
CA VAL A 241 6.34 13.40 -0.63
C VAL A 241 5.89 14.82 -0.26
N ALA A 242 4.90 14.98 0.64
CA ALA A 242 4.49 16.31 1.10
C ALA A 242 5.63 17.07 1.80
N ARG A 243 6.39 16.40 2.68
CA ARG A 243 7.55 16.99 3.36
C ARG A 243 8.65 17.40 2.39
N ASN A 244 8.91 16.59 1.38
CA ASN A 244 9.91 16.89 0.33
C ASN A 244 9.51 18.09 -0.52
N GLN A 245 8.21 18.43 -0.58
CA GLN A 245 7.72 19.69 -1.16
C GLN A 245 7.85 20.89 -0.19
N GLY A 246 8.46 20.71 0.98
CA GLY A 246 8.66 21.78 1.98
C GLY A 246 7.46 22.07 2.88
N VAL A 247 6.42 21.22 2.86
CA VAL A 247 5.21 21.41 3.65
C VAL A 247 5.21 20.50 4.89
N ARG A 248 4.74 21.02 6.02
CA ARG A 248 4.53 20.19 7.21
C ARG A 248 3.51 19.10 6.88
N ALA A 249 3.81 17.86 7.21
CA ALA A 249 2.90 16.75 6.96
C ALA A 249 2.84 15.80 8.15
N HIS A 250 1.61 15.44 8.53
CA HIS A 250 1.30 14.54 9.61
C HIS A 250 0.44 13.38 9.11
N MET A 251 0.50 12.24 9.77
CA MET A 251 -0.31 11.08 9.43
C MET A 251 -1.17 10.70 10.63
N VAL A 252 -2.40 10.30 10.37
CA VAL A 252 -3.38 9.86 11.35
C VAL A 252 -4.09 8.61 10.86
N ASP A 253 -4.29 7.65 11.76
CA ASP A 253 -5.15 6.49 11.52
C ASP A 253 -6.63 6.88 11.61
N ASP A 254 -6.96 7.77 12.55
CA ASP A 254 -8.32 8.24 12.81
C ASP A 254 -8.32 9.74 13.17
N ALA A 255 -9.47 10.38 13.03
CA ALA A 255 -9.67 11.79 13.34
C ALA A 255 -9.33 12.18 14.78
N SER A 256 -9.42 11.25 15.73
CA SER A 256 -9.07 11.47 17.14
C SER A 256 -7.58 11.74 17.36
N GLU A 257 -6.72 11.28 16.45
CA GLU A 257 -5.27 11.51 16.51
C GLU A 257 -4.87 12.90 16.00
N LEU A 258 -5.78 13.63 15.34
CA LEU A 258 -5.51 14.96 14.80
C LEU A 258 -5.35 15.98 15.90
N LYS A 259 -4.15 16.54 16.03
CA LYS A 259 -3.81 17.54 17.04
C LYS A 259 -4.04 18.94 16.50
N ALA A 260 -4.77 19.77 17.28
CA ALA A 260 -5.07 21.16 16.91
C ALA A 260 -3.79 21.99 16.69
N GLU A 261 -2.72 21.69 17.40
CA GLU A 261 -1.43 22.37 17.26
C GLU A 261 -0.80 22.22 15.87
N TRP A 262 -1.07 21.12 15.16
CA TRP A 262 -0.54 20.89 13.82
C TRP A 262 -1.09 21.84 12.76
N ILE A 263 -2.34 22.28 12.96
CA ILE A 263 -3.06 23.16 12.04
C ILE A 263 -3.13 24.62 12.54
N SER A 264 -2.54 24.90 13.71
CA SER A 264 -2.53 26.26 14.27
C SER A 264 -1.87 27.23 13.30
N GLY A 265 -2.58 28.33 12.98
CA GLY A 265 -2.15 29.36 12.03
C GLY A 265 -2.20 28.96 10.56
N ALA A 266 -2.63 27.77 10.22
CA ALA A 266 -2.81 27.36 8.84
C ALA A 266 -4.04 28.03 8.22
N ARG A 267 -3.91 28.51 6.99
CA ARG A 267 -5.02 29.01 6.15
C ARG A 267 -5.57 27.92 5.24
N VAL A 268 -4.70 27.03 4.78
CA VAL A 268 -5.08 25.90 3.93
C VAL A 268 -4.52 24.61 4.51
N VAL A 269 -5.40 23.69 4.84
CA VAL A 269 -5.06 22.33 5.28
C VAL A 269 -5.37 21.35 4.18
N GLY A 270 -4.33 20.70 3.65
CA GLY A 270 -4.47 19.62 2.69
C GLY A 270 -4.81 18.31 3.36
N VAL A 271 -5.73 17.54 2.80
CA VAL A 271 -6.06 16.19 3.25
C VAL A 271 -5.92 15.21 2.09
N THR A 272 -5.19 14.14 2.33
CA THR A 272 -5.06 12.99 1.43
C THR A 272 -5.22 11.69 2.19
N ALA A 273 -5.27 10.57 1.48
CA ALA A 273 -5.39 9.26 2.10
C ALA A 273 -4.58 8.21 1.32
N GLY A 274 -3.95 7.31 2.05
CA GLY A 274 -3.26 6.18 1.46
C GLY A 274 -4.20 5.21 0.76
N ALA A 275 -3.65 4.39 -0.14
CA ALA A 275 -4.40 3.45 -0.96
C ALA A 275 -5.15 2.36 -0.17
N SER A 276 -4.88 2.23 1.13
CA SER A 276 -5.55 1.31 2.06
C SER A 276 -6.48 1.98 3.05
N ALA A 277 -6.65 3.32 2.98
CA ALA A 277 -7.51 4.08 3.89
C ALA A 277 -8.89 4.31 3.27
N PRO A 278 -9.99 3.90 3.93
CA PRO A 278 -11.34 4.08 3.42
C PRO A 278 -11.78 5.54 3.51
N GLU A 279 -12.65 5.97 2.59
CA GLU A 279 -13.14 7.34 2.52
C GLU A 279 -13.90 7.80 3.77
N VAL A 280 -14.47 6.86 4.54
CA VAL A 280 -15.13 7.18 5.83
C VAL A 280 -14.17 7.80 6.84
N LEU A 281 -12.90 7.39 6.85
CA LEU A 281 -11.88 7.99 7.72
C LEU A 281 -11.50 9.40 7.26
N VAL A 282 -11.44 9.63 5.95
CA VAL A 282 -11.23 10.98 5.38
C VAL A 282 -12.35 11.90 5.80
N LYS A 283 -13.61 11.47 5.69
CA LYS A 283 -14.78 12.25 6.12
C LYS A 283 -14.70 12.62 7.60
N ARG A 284 -14.35 11.68 8.48
CA ARG A 284 -14.16 11.95 9.92
C ARG A 284 -13.07 13.00 10.17
N VAL A 285 -11.95 12.93 9.44
CA VAL A 285 -10.87 13.93 9.54
C VAL A 285 -11.35 15.30 9.06
N VAL A 286 -12.12 15.38 7.99
CA VAL A 286 -12.73 16.65 7.50
C VAL A 286 -13.69 17.22 8.53
N GLU A 287 -14.60 16.42 9.08
CA GLU A 287 -15.52 16.83 10.15
C GLU A 287 -14.76 17.35 11.38
N ARG A 288 -13.66 16.69 11.74
CA ARG A 288 -12.80 17.16 12.83
C ARG A 288 -12.15 18.50 12.51
N LEU A 289 -11.65 18.70 11.29
CA LEU A 289 -11.10 19.99 10.85
C LEU A 289 -12.15 21.10 10.86
N GLN A 290 -13.39 20.81 10.44
CA GLN A 290 -14.51 21.74 10.53
C GLN A 290 -14.83 22.11 11.99
N SER A 291 -14.84 21.15 12.91
CA SER A 291 -15.00 21.42 14.34
C SER A 291 -13.86 22.27 14.92
N LEU A 292 -12.71 22.29 14.27
CA LEU A 292 -11.55 23.09 14.61
C LEU A 292 -11.48 24.43 13.83
N GLY A 293 -12.55 24.80 13.10
CA GLY A 293 -12.69 26.11 12.47
C GLY A 293 -12.52 26.14 10.95
N ALA A 294 -12.48 25.00 10.27
CA ALA A 294 -12.46 25.02 8.80
C ALA A 294 -13.81 25.49 8.24
N ALA A 295 -13.77 26.59 7.44
CA ALA A 295 -14.94 27.22 6.89
C ALA A 295 -15.41 26.61 5.55
N SER A 296 -14.51 26.02 4.79
CA SER A 296 -14.82 25.43 3.50
C SER A 296 -14.02 24.17 3.22
N VAL A 297 -14.58 23.30 2.39
CA VAL A 297 -13.95 22.09 1.90
C VAL A 297 -14.04 22.07 0.39
N GLU A 298 -12.91 21.94 -0.28
CA GLU A 298 -12.84 21.84 -1.73
C GLU A 298 -12.02 20.61 -2.12
N GLU A 299 -12.30 20.06 -3.30
CA GLU A 299 -11.55 18.95 -3.86
C GLU A 299 -10.75 19.40 -5.08
N LEU A 300 -9.49 18.98 -5.16
CA LEU A 300 -8.68 19.22 -6.36
C LEU A 300 -9.22 18.40 -7.53
N SER A 301 -9.13 18.97 -8.71
CA SER A 301 -9.28 18.18 -9.94
C SER A 301 -8.17 17.14 -10.02
N GLY A 302 -8.52 15.91 -10.39
CA GLY A 302 -7.58 14.80 -10.43
C GLY A 302 -7.88 13.79 -11.54
N ILE A 303 -7.12 12.73 -11.57
CA ILE A 303 -7.26 11.64 -12.55
C ILE A 303 -8.33 10.66 -12.07
N ALA A 304 -9.34 10.39 -12.90
CA ALA A 304 -10.32 9.35 -12.63
C ALA A 304 -9.69 7.95 -12.81
N GLU A 305 -9.63 7.17 -11.75
CA GLU A 305 -9.17 5.79 -11.78
C GLU A 305 -10.33 4.87 -12.19
N LYS A 306 -10.17 4.15 -13.31
CA LYS A 306 -11.20 3.24 -13.88
C LYS A 306 -10.78 1.77 -13.80
N VAL A 307 -9.70 1.48 -13.06
CA VAL A 307 -9.19 0.11 -12.93
C VAL A 307 -10.11 -0.69 -12.03
N VAL A 308 -10.50 -1.87 -12.50
CA VAL A 308 -11.24 -2.87 -11.73
C VAL A 308 -10.56 -4.22 -11.91
N PHE A 309 -10.36 -4.93 -10.82
CA PHE A 309 -9.79 -6.28 -10.87
C PHE A 309 -10.88 -7.33 -10.59
N PRO A 310 -10.96 -8.40 -11.41
CA PRO A 310 -11.94 -9.45 -11.21
C PRO A 310 -11.66 -10.23 -9.91
N LEU A 311 -12.72 -10.72 -9.30
CA LEU A 311 -12.64 -11.67 -8.20
C LEU A 311 -12.19 -13.05 -8.68
N PRO A 312 -11.63 -13.90 -7.79
CA PRO A 312 -11.44 -15.31 -8.08
C PRO A 312 -12.78 -15.97 -8.45
N ARG A 313 -12.78 -16.84 -9.49
CA ARG A 313 -14.00 -17.48 -10.01
C ARG A 313 -14.94 -18.03 -8.93
N PRO A 314 -14.50 -18.81 -7.93
CA PRO A 314 -15.39 -19.35 -6.91
C PRO A 314 -16.14 -18.29 -6.09
N LEU A 315 -15.62 -17.06 -6.02
CA LEU A 315 -16.23 -15.93 -5.31
C LEU A 315 -17.01 -14.99 -6.23
N ALA A 316 -16.85 -15.11 -7.56
CA ALA A 316 -17.52 -14.27 -8.54
C ALA A 316 -18.94 -14.74 -8.89
N GLU A 317 -19.21 -16.06 -8.79
CA GLU A 317 -20.43 -16.71 -9.32
C GLU A 317 -21.67 -16.59 -8.42
N THR A 318 -21.58 -15.93 -7.26
CA THR A 318 -22.69 -15.86 -6.28
C THR A 318 -23.72 -14.77 -6.50
N ASN A 319 -23.70 -14.05 -7.63
CA ASN A 319 -24.69 -12.99 -7.93
C ASN A 319 -25.98 -13.47 -8.62
N HIS A 320 -26.24 -14.78 -8.73
CA HIS A 320 -27.43 -15.30 -9.43
C HIS A 320 -28.35 -16.22 -8.61
N ALA A 321 -28.33 -16.13 -7.28
CA ALA A 321 -29.30 -16.84 -6.44
C ALA A 321 -29.85 -15.89 -5.36
N ALA A 322 -30.78 -15.04 -5.77
CA ALA A 322 -31.79 -14.37 -4.93
C ALA A 322 -32.99 -14.05 -5.78
#